data_40b50db29971a55554b6f53894ba5cf8
#
_entry.id   40b50db29971a55554b6f53894ba5cf8
#
_cell.length_a   1.000
_cell.length_b   1.000
_cell.length_c   1.000
_cell.angle_alpha   90.00
_cell.angle_beta   90.00
_cell.angle_gamma   90.00
#
_symmetry.space_group_name_H-M   'P 1'
#
loop_
_entity.id
_entity.type
_entity.pdbx_description
1 polymer ?
#
loop_
_entity_poly.entity_id
_entity_poly.type
_entity_poly.pdbx_seq_one_letter_code
_entity_poly.pdbx_strand_id
1 'polypeptide(L)'
;MAIKRIDHIAIVVEDLDAALNFWQDALGLELSHVEEVKSQESRVAFLPSGRSEVELVEPINDTSGVARYLAKRGPGMHHICFEVDDIRETLAKLKLRGVQLINEEPTIGTGGKQIAFIHPKSTNGVLVELYEVTPEEPRRRYRLIRSMRRQLALQGYAASAGLREFVRTWRGRRESREQREATDARSRLN
;
A
#
# COMPACT_ATOMS: atom_id res chain seq x y z
N MET A 1 1.97 3.51 27.75
CA MET A 1 2.58 3.46 26.40
C MET A 1 2.55 2.02 25.93
N ALA A 2 1.70 1.72 24.98
CA ALA A 2 1.72 0.43 24.27
C ALA A 2 1.85 0.68 22.76
N ILE A 3 2.79 -0.02 22.14
CA ILE A 3 2.85 -0.16 20.69
C ILE A 3 1.84 -1.22 20.31
N LYS A 4 0.87 -0.87 19.48
CA LYS A 4 -0.19 -1.80 19.04
C LYS A 4 0.26 -2.67 17.89
N ARG A 5 0.92 -2.06 16.87
CA ARG A 5 1.35 -2.73 15.65
C ARG A 5 2.25 -1.81 14.81
N ILE A 6 2.88 -2.38 13.80
CA ILE A 6 3.35 -1.60 12.66
C ILE A 6 2.10 -1.21 11.86
N ASP A 7 1.89 0.10 11.67
CA ASP A 7 0.78 0.59 10.86
C ASP A 7 1.14 0.54 9.38
N HIS A 8 2.24 1.19 9.00
CA HIS A 8 2.71 1.17 7.62
C HIS A 8 4.23 1.25 7.52
N ILE A 9 4.71 0.97 6.31
CA ILE A 9 6.08 1.23 5.87
C ILE A 9 5.97 2.20 4.69
N ALA A 10 6.65 3.34 4.77
CA ALA A 10 6.71 4.31 3.68
C ALA A 10 7.98 4.13 2.84
N ILE A 11 7.80 4.16 1.54
CA ILE A 11 8.85 4.02 0.53
C ILE A 11 8.80 5.25 -0.37
N VAL A 12 9.89 6.00 -0.41
CA VAL A 12 10.01 7.13 -1.34
C VAL A 12 10.33 6.60 -2.73
N VAL A 13 9.62 7.11 -3.71
CA VAL A 13 9.77 6.78 -5.13
C VAL A 13 9.96 8.04 -5.96
N GLU A 14 10.61 7.91 -7.11
CA GLU A 14 10.80 9.01 -8.06
C GLU A 14 9.54 9.28 -8.88
N ASP A 15 8.82 8.21 -9.22
CA ASP A 15 7.60 8.23 -10.02
C ASP A 15 6.64 7.20 -9.46
N LEU A 16 5.46 7.66 -9.05
CA LEU A 16 4.46 6.83 -8.39
C LEU A 16 3.84 5.82 -9.35
N ASP A 17 3.58 6.23 -10.59
CA ASP A 17 2.94 5.38 -11.59
C ASP A 17 3.90 4.26 -12.02
N ALA A 18 5.19 4.58 -12.22
CA ALA A 18 6.21 3.58 -12.49
C ALA A 18 6.41 2.59 -11.31
N ALA A 19 6.35 3.08 -10.07
CA ALA A 19 6.45 2.22 -8.90
C ALA A 19 5.27 1.25 -8.78
N LEU A 20 4.06 1.68 -9.12
CA LEU A 20 2.85 0.85 -9.10
C LEU A 20 2.94 -0.35 -10.05
N ASN A 21 3.68 -0.28 -11.17
CA ASN A 21 3.93 -1.44 -12.04
C ASN A 21 4.56 -2.61 -11.29
N PHE A 22 5.44 -2.34 -10.31
CA PHE A 22 6.00 -3.40 -9.47
C PHE A 22 5.06 -3.77 -8.31
N TRP A 23 4.66 -2.78 -7.50
CA TRP A 23 3.95 -3.05 -6.25
C TRP A 23 2.54 -3.57 -6.47
N GLN A 24 1.83 -3.03 -7.45
CA GLN A 24 0.47 -3.46 -7.77
C GLN A 24 0.48 -4.59 -8.80
N ASP A 25 1.12 -4.40 -9.95
CA ASP A 25 0.93 -5.30 -11.10
C ASP A 25 1.78 -6.57 -10.99
N ALA A 26 3.05 -6.46 -10.57
CA ALA A 26 3.93 -7.62 -10.46
C ALA A 26 3.83 -8.32 -9.10
N LEU A 27 3.80 -7.57 -7.99
CA LEU A 27 3.71 -8.13 -6.63
C LEU A 27 2.27 -8.48 -6.22
N GLY A 28 1.26 -7.82 -6.84
CA GLY A 28 -0.14 -8.09 -6.61
C GLY A 28 -0.72 -7.41 -5.36
N LEU A 29 -0.09 -6.34 -4.84
CA LEU A 29 -0.70 -5.52 -3.81
C LEU A 29 -1.82 -4.69 -4.40
N GLU A 30 -2.92 -4.58 -3.68
CA GLU A 30 -4.07 -3.80 -4.14
C GLU A 30 -3.89 -2.32 -3.83
N LEU A 31 -4.03 -1.45 -4.84
CA LEU A 31 -4.06 -0.02 -4.65
C LEU A 31 -5.42 0.40 -4.07
N SER A 32 -5.41 0.93 -2.85
CA SER A 32 -6.62 1.48 -2.21
C SER A 32 -7.02 2.83 -2.81
N HIS A 33 -6.10 3.76 -2.80
CA HIS A 33 -6.26 5.11 -3.34
C HIS A 33 -4.91 5.84 -3.42
N VAL A 34 -4.93 6.99 -4.09
CA VAL A 34 -3.83 7.95 -4.07
C VAL A 34 -4.34 9.25 -3.44
N GLU A 35 -3.57 9.83 -2.54
CA GLU A 35 -3.89 11.10 -1.88
C GLU A 35 -2.75 12.10 -2.05
N GLU A 36 -3.08 13.37 -2.30
CA GLU A 36 -2.13 14.46 -2.22
C GLU A 36 -2.09 14.99 -0.79
N VAL A 37 -0.97 14.77 -0.11
CA VAL A 37 -0.74 15.18 1.28
C VAL A 37 -0.06 16.54 1.28
N LYS A 38 -0.85 17.61 1.31
CA LYS A 38 -0.36 19.00 1.22
C LYS A 38 0.62 19.37 2.32
N SER A 39 0.42 18.87 3.55
CA SER A 39 1.31 19.12 4.68
C SER A 39 2.70 18.50 4.54
N GLN A 40 2.85 17.50 3.67
CA GLN A 40 4.10 16.81 3.35
C GLN A 40 4.58 17.11 1.93
N GLU A 41 3.82 17.88 1.17
CA GLU A 41 4.10 18.20 -0.23
C GLU A 41 4.43 16.97 -1.06
N SER A 42 3.56 15.94 -0.95
CA SER A 42 3.76 14.64 -1.58
C SER A 42 2.45 14.03 -2.08
N ARG A 43 2.56 13.16 -3.10
CA ARG A 43 1.51 12.20 -3.50
C ARG A 43 1.81 10.88 -2.83
N VAL A 44 0.80 10.25 -2.25
CA VAL A 44 0.95 8.98 -1.54
C VAL A 44 -0.03 7.96 -2.09
N ALA A 45 0.47 6.80 -2.52
CA ALA A 45 -0.33 5.64 -2.86
C ALA A 45 -0.39 4.68 -1.67
N PHE A 46 -1.59 4.25 -1.33
CA PHE A 46 -1.87 3.38 -0.18
C PHE A 46 -2.16 1.96 -0.66
N LEU A 47 -1.30 1.00 -0.27
CA LEU A 47 -1.39 -0.41 -0.65
C LEU A 47 -1.55 -1.29 0.61
N PRO A 48 -2.79 -1.60 1.02
CA PRO A 48 -3.05 -2.42 2.20
C PRO A 48 -2.44 -3.82 2.09
N SER A 49 -1.83 -4.28 3.18
CA SER A 49 -1.27 -5.62 3.33
C SER A 49 -1.66 -6.22 4.68
N GLY A 50 -2.77 -6.94 4.73
CA GLY A 50 -3.30 -7.50 5.96
C GLY A 50 -3.76 -6.44 6.95
N ARG A 51 -3.04 -6.30 8.08
CA ARG A 51 -3.30 -5.28 9.11
C ARG A 51 -2.38 -4.07 9.02
N SER A 52 -1.44 -4.11 8.10
CA SER A 52 -0.47 -3.05 7.83
C SER A 52 -0.66 -2.52 6.40
N GLU A 53 0.14 -1.56 6.00
CA GLU A 53 0.05 -0.90 4.70
C GLU A 53 1.45 -0.59 4.16
N VAL A 54 1.62 -0.63 2.86
CA VAL A 54 2.77 -0.04 2.18
C VAL A 54 2.30 1.30 1.61
N GLU A 55 3.03 2.37 1.90
CA GLU A 55 2.82 3.68 1.33
C GLU A 55 3.95 4.00 0.35
N LEU A 56 3.60 4.30 -0.90
CA LEU A 56 4.55 4.82 -1.88
C LEU A 56 4.42 6.34 -1.89
N VAL A 57 5.54 7.04 -1.66
CA VAL A 57 5.56 8.49 -1.44
C VAL A 57 6.39 9.16 -2.52
N GLU A 58 5.75 9.97 -3.35
CA GLU A 58 6.37 10.78 -4.39
C GLU A 58 6.33 12.27 -3.99
N PRO A 59 7.45 13.01 -4.01
CA PRO A 59 7.43 14.45 -3.76
C PRO A 59 6.76 15.20 -4.91
N ILE A 60 5.94 16.22 -4.60
CA ILE A 60 5.31 17.07 -5.63
C ILE A 60 6.12 18.32 -5.99
N ASN A 61 7.23 18.55 -5.29
CA ASN A 61 8.18 19.63 -5.53
C ASN A 61 9.57 19.27 -5.03
N ASP A 62 10.57 20.10 -5.34
CA ASP A 62 11.99 19.86 -5.02
C ASP A 62 12.40 20.35 -3.61
N THR A 63 11.49 21.00 -2.86
CA THR A 63 11.80 21.66 -1.59
C THR A 63 11.30 20.92 -0.37
N SER A 64 10.44 19.93 -0.54
CA SER A 64 9.85 19.13 0.55
C SER A 64 10.89 18.30 1.31
N GLY A 65 10.51 17.79 2.49
CA GLY A 65 11.33 16.86 3.24
C GLY A 65 11.57 15.56 2.48
N VAL A 66 10.55 15.09 1.77
CA VAL A 66 10.59 13.88 0.92
C VAL A 66 11.52 14.10 -0.28
N ALA A 67 11.46 15.26 -0.95
CA ALA A 67 12.36 15.60 -2.05
C ALA A 67 13.83 15.66 -1.61
N ARG A 68 14.11 16.28 -0.47
CA ARG A 68 15.48 16.31 0.11
C ARG A 68 15.98 14.91 0.47
N TYR A 69 15.10 14.04 0.96
CA TYR A 69 15.47 12.65 1.21
C TYR A 69 15.83 11.94 -0.09
N LEU A 70 14.96 12.04 -1.10
CA LEU A 70 15.15 11.42 -2.42
C LEU A 70 16.46 11.89 -3.08
N ALA A 71 16.71 13.20 -3.10
CA ALA A 71 17.94 13.76 -3.66
C ALA A 71 19.21 13.27 -2.96
N LYS A 72 19.16 13.03 -1.65
CA LYS A 72 20.32 12.63 -0.85
C LYS A 72 20.56 11.11 -0.83
N ARG A 73 19.51 10.31 -0.84
CA ARG A 73 19.56 8.85 -0.61
C ARG A 73 19.06 8.00 -1.77
N GLY A 74 18.42 8.62 -2.75
CA GLY A 74 17.70 7.89 -3.80
C GLY A 74 16.36 7.30 -3.30
N PRO A 75 15.63 6.59 -4.17
CA PRO A 75 14.41 5.89 -3.79
C PRO A 75 14.69 4.77 -2.79
N GLY A 76 13.74 4.51 -1.89
CA GLY A 76 13.87 3.47 -0.88
C GLY A 76 13.05 3.71 0.37
N MET A 77 13.27 2.89 1.39
CA MET A 77 12.52 2.93 2.64
C MET A 77 12.76 4.26 3.38
N HIS A 78 11.67 5.02 3.58
CA HIS A 78 11.70 6.32 4.26
C HIS A 78 11.51 6.18 5.76
N HIS A 79 10.41 5.57 6.19
CA HIS A 79 10.11 5.37 7.60
C HIS A 79 9.28 4.12 7.88
N ILE A 80 9.25 3.76 9.16
CA ILE A 80 8.32 2.77 9.72
C ILE A 80 7.40 3.51 10.68
N CYS A 81 6.09 3.30 10.54
CA CYS A 81 5.09 3.88 11.40
C CYS A 81 4.53 2.86 12.40
N PHE A 82 4.43 3.27 13.67
CA PHE A 82 3.84 2.49 14.74
C PHE A 82 2.57 3.13 15.27
N GLU A 83 1.50 2.36 15.33
CA GLU A 83 0.28 2.74 16.05
C GLU A 83 0.51 2.65 17.55
N VAL A 84 0.18 3.73 18.27
CA VAL A 84 0.27 3.84 19.72
C VAL A 84 -1.09 4.14 20.35
N ASP A 85 -1.22 3.88 21.66
CA ASP A 85 -2.46 4.16 22.39
C ASP A 85 -2.68 5.64 22.67
N ASP A 86 -1.59 6.33 23.07
CA ASP A 86 -1.55 7.74 23.46
C ASP A 86 -0.21 8.31 23.00
N ILE A 87 -0.26 9.15 21.98
CA ILE A 87 0.93 9.71 21.35
C ILE A 87 1.62 10.72 22.26
N ARG A 88 0.86 11.52 23.03
CA ARG A 88 1.42 12.52 23.94
C ARG A 88 2.15 11.87 25.11
N GLU A 89 1.53 10.85 25.73
CA GLU A 89 2.18 10.05 26.76
C GLU A 89 3.43 9.36 26.22
N THR A 90 3.37 8.85 24.99
CA THR A 90 4.50 8.18 24.32
C THR A 90 5.66 9.14 24.12
N LEU A 91 5.41 10.32 23.56
CA LEU A 91 6.43 11.36 23.35
C LEU A 91 7.06 11.82 24.67
N ALA A 92 6.25 12.05 25.70
CA ALA A 92 6.75 12.43 27.03
C ALA A 92 7.70 11.38 27.61
N LYS A 93 7.35 10.09 27.53
CA LYS A 93 8.20 8.99 28.01
C LYS A 93 9.48 8.84 27.19
N LEU A 94 9.44 9.03 25.88
CA LEU A 94 10.62 9.00 25.02
C LEU A 94 11.56 10.16 25.34
N LYS A 95 11.02 11.35 25.54
CA LYS A 95 11.78 12.55 25.91
C LYS A 95 12.49 12.37 27.26
N LEU A 96 11.83 11.81 28.27
CA LEU A 96 12.43 11.49 29.58
C LEU A 96 13.59 10.48 29.48
N ARG A 97 13.62 9.66 28.43
CA ARG A 97 14.70 8.70 28.14
C ARG A 97 15.80 9.26 27.24
N GLY A 98 15.79 10.57 26.95
CA GLY A 98 16.77 11.22 26.10
C GLY A 98 16.66 10.88 24.61
N VAL A 99 15.52 10.33 24.17
CA VAL A 99 15.26 10.06 22.75
C VAL A 99 15.10 11.39 22.03
N GLN A 100 15.83 11.56 20.92
CA GLN A 100 15.75 12.76 20.10
C GLN A 100 14.49 12.71 19.24
N LEU A 101 13.57 13.61 19.47
CA LEU A 101 12.33 13.75 18.73
C LEU A 101 12.51 14.80 17.62
N ILE A 102 11.81 14.63 16.48
CA ILE A 102 11.66 15.66 15.45
C ILE A 102 10.48 16.55 15.84
N ASN A 103 9.38 15.94 16.30
CA ASN A 103 8.22 16.65 16.79
C ASN A 103 8.09 16.38 18.30
N GLU A 104 8.18 17.43 19.10
CA GLU A 104 7.98 17.33 20.58
C GLU A 104 6.49 17.23 20.95
N GLU A 105 5.62 17.75 20.08
CA GLU A 105 4.16 17.67 20.14
C GLU A 105 3.63 17.01 18.87
N PRO A 106 2.49 16.29 18.96
CA PRO A 106 1.86 15.71 17.79
C PRO A 106 1.43 16.77 16.77
N THR A 107 1.56 16.44 15.50
CA THR A 107 1.05 17.23 14.38
C THR A 107 -0.06 16.47 13.67
N ILE A 108 -0.82 17.15 12.80
CA ILE A 108 -1.86 16.49 12.02
C ILE A 108 -1.26 15.95 10.73
N GLY A 109 -1.33 14.66 10.55
CA GLY A 109 -0.93 13.93 9.35
C GLY A 109 -2.09 13.57 8.45
N THR A 110 -1.86 12.62 7.57
CA THR A 110 -2.82 12.09 6.60
C THR A 110 -4.11 11.65 7.28
N GLY A 111 -5.26 12.03 6.70
CA GLY A 111 -6.57 11.62 7.21
C GLY A 111 -6.96 12.23 8.57
N GLY A 112 -6.24 13.26 9.06
CA GLY A 112 -6.52 13.93 10.34
C GLY A 112 -5.94 13.21 11.56
N LYS A 113 -5.04 12.24 11.36
CA LYS A 113 -4.35 11.49 12.42
C LYS A 113 -3.40 12.38 13.21
N GLN A 114 -3.21 12.09 14.50
CA GLN A 114 -2.11 12.66 15.25
C GLN A 114 -0.84 11.85 14.96
N ILE A 115 0.20 12.54 14.49
CA ILE A 115 1.50 11.93 14.16
C ILE A 115 2.65 12.66 14.82
N ALA A 116 3.76 11.97 15.02
CA ALA A 116 5.03 12.56 15.42
C ALA A 116 6.20 11.68 14.95
N PHE A 117 7.35 12.33 14.69
CA PHE A 117 8.53 11.64 14.20
C PHE A 117 9.65 11.61 15.26
N ILE A 118 10.31 10.46 15.35
CA ILE A 118 11.52 10.25 16.14
C ILE A 118 12.72 10.36 15.21
N HIS A 119 13.73 11.12 15.63
CA HIS A 119 14.90 11.38 14.81
C HIS A 119 15.75 10.11 14.59
N PRO A 120 16.23 9.84 13.37
CA PRO A 120 17.04 8.66 13.03
C PRO A 120 18.29 8.44 13.88
N LYS A 121 18.86 9.49 14.48
CA LYS A 121 20.00 9.36 15.41
C LYS A 121 19.68 8.52 16.64
N SER A 122 18.44 8.50 17.09
CA SER A 122 18.01 7.70 18.26
C SER A 122 17.48 6.31 17.90
N THR A 123 17.41 5.98 16.60
CA THR A 123 16.75 4.78 16.08
C THR A 123 17.64 4.01 15.10
N ASN A 124 18.98 4.10 15.27
CA ASN A 124 19.97 3.42 14.41
C ASN A 124 19.82 3.75 12.92
N GLY A 125 19.45 4.99 12.58
CA GLY A 125 19.36 5.48 11.20
C GLY A 125 18.00 5.33 10.55
N VAL A 126 17.01 4.75 11.23
CA VAL A 126 15.64 4.61 10.72
C VAL A 126 14.79 5.78 11.17
N LEU A 127 14.09 6.47 10.27
CA LEU A 127 13.03 7.41 10.64
C LEU A 127 11.84 6.63 11.18
N VAL A 128 11.38 6.96 12.40
CA VAL A 128 10.24 6.30 13.02
C VAL A 128 9.10 7.30 13.16
N GLU A 129 7.95 6.96 12.65
CA GLU A 129 6.70 7.68 12.85
C GLU A 129 5.88 7.01 13.95
N LEU A 130 5.30 7.81 14.80
CA LEU A 130 4.27 7.41 15.77
C LEU A 130 2.93 7.97 15.30
N TYR A 131 1.89 7.18 15.45
CA TYR A 131 0.56 7.53 15.02
C TYR A 131 -0.47 7.09 16.07
N GLU A 132 -1.42 7.97 16.36
CA GLU A 132 -2.58 7.66 17.20
C GLU A 132 -3.86 7.71 16.38
N VAL A 133 -4.66 6.64 16.50
CA VAL A 133 -5.98 6.56 15.87
C VAL A 133 -6.93 7.56 16.50
N THR A 134 -7.47 8.46 15.70
CA THR A 134 -8.56 9.33 16.17
C THR A 134 -9.89 8.56 16.25
N PRO A 135 -10.86 8.98 17.11
CA PRO A 135 -12.16 8.31 17.23
C PRO A 135 -12.95 8.20 15.92
N GLU A 136 -12.69 9.08 14.96
CA GLU A 136 -13.38 9.11 13.66
C GLU A 136 -12.79 8.13 12.64
N GLU A 137 -11.52 7.75 12.80
CA GLU A 137 -10.79 6.93 11.83
C GLU A 137 -11.25 5.47 11.73
N PRO A 138 -11.61 4.76 12.81
CA PRO A 138 -12.10 3.38 12.70
C PRO A 138 -13.25 3.22 11.74
N ARG A 139 -14.13 4.24 11.62
CA ARG A 139 -15.27 4.23 10.71
C ARG A 139 -14.85 4.41 9.25
N ARG A 140 -13.82 5.23 8.99
CA ARG A 140 -13.29 5.49 7.65
C ARG A 140 -12.53 4.27 7.12
N ARG A 141 -11.66 3.68 7.94
CA ARG A 141 -10.87 2.49 7.60
C ARG A 141 -11.76 1.25 7.40
N TYR A 142 -12.76 1.06 8.26
CA TYR A 142 -13.72 -0.04 8.13
C TYR A 142 -14.60 0.09 6.86
N ARG A 143 -14.99 1.30 6.48
CA ARG A 143 -15.71 1.55 5.22
C ARG A 143 -14.87 1.23 4.00
N LEU A 144 -13.60 1.64 4.00
CA LEU A 144 -12.63 1.33 2.93
C LEU A 144 -12.43 -0.19 2.78
N ILE A 145 -12.08 -0.88 3.85
CA ILE A 145 -11.89 -2.35 3.84
C ILE A 145 -13.15 -3.08 3.37
N ARG A 146 -14.33 -2.62 3.78
CA ARG A 146 -15.61 -3.22 3.37
C ARG A 146 -15.93 -2.96 1.90
N SER A 147 -15.65 -1.77 1.38
CA SER A 147 -15.82 -1.44 -0.05
C SER A 147 -14.86 -2.24 -0.92
N MET A 148 -13.59 -2.37 -0.50
CA MET A 148 -12.57 -3.16 -1.18
C MET A 148 -12.94 -4.65 -1.22
N ARG A 149 -13.35 -5.26 -0.10
CA ARG A 149 -13.80 -6.67 -0.09
C ARG A 149 -14.99 -6.90 -1.02
N ARG A 150 -15.89 -5.94 -1.15
CA ARG A 150 -17.02 -6.02 -2.08
C ARG A 150 -16.55 -5.93 -3.53
N GLN A 151 -15.58 -5.06 -3.82
CA GLN A 151 -15.02 -4.89 -5.16
C GLN A 151 -14.20 -6.10 -5.60
N LEU A 152 -13.38 -6.66 -4.70
CA LEU A 152 -12.64 -7.92 -4.89
C LEU A 152 -13.57 -9.12 -5.16
N ALA A 153 -14.66 -9.23 -4.40
CA ALA A 153 -15.65 -10.29 -4.61
C ALA A 153 -16.28 -10.19 -6.00
N LEU A 154 -16.55 -8.97 -6.49
CA LEU A 154 -17.10 -8.73 -7.82
C LEU A 154 -16.06 -9.00 -8.92
N GLN A 155 -14.81 -8.59 -8.74
CA GLN A 155 -13.71 -8.85 -9.69
C GLN A 155 -13.34 -10.33 -9.74
N GLY A 156 -13.24 -10.99 -8.59
CA GLY A 156 -13.01 -12.44 -8.49
C GLY A 156 -14.12 -13.25 -9.16
N TYR A 157 -15.36 -12.83 -9.04
CA TYR A 157 -16.49 -13.44 -9.73
C TYR A 157 -16.41 -13.24 -11.25
N ALA A 158 -16.09 -12.03 -11.72
CA ALA A 158 -15.92 -11.73 -13.14
C ALA A 158 -14.73 -12.49 -13.76
N ALA A 159 -13.58 -12.54 -13.08
CA ALA A 159 -12.42 -13.28 -13.53
C ALA A 159 -12.67 -14.79 -13.59
N SER A 160 -13.36 -15.35 -12.58
CA SER A 160 -13.71 -16.78 -12.56
C SER A 160 -14.78 -17.15 -13.62
N ALA A 161 -15.67 -16.21 -13.97
CA ALA A 161 -16.63 -16.39 -15.05
C ALA A 161 -15.95 -16.35 -16.42
N GLY A 162 -15.05 -15.41 -16.64
CA GLY A 162 -14.25 -15.30 -17.86
C GLY A 162 -13.34 -16.52 -18.08
N LEU A 163 -12.70 -17.02 -17.03
CA LEU A 163 -11.88 -18.22 -17.11
C LEU A 163 -12.70 -19.48 -17.45
N ARG A 164 -13.89 -19.62 -16.86
CA ARG A 164 -14.82 -20.73 -17.17
C ARG A 164 -15.27 -20.68 -18.62
N GLU A 165 -15.60 -19.49 -19.13
CA GLU A 165 -16.00 -19.30 -20.53
C GLU A 165 -14.84 -19.57 -21.49
N PHE A 166 -13.64 -19.12 -21.17
CA PHE A 166 -12.44 -19.42 -21.93
C PHE A 166 -12.16 -20.92 -22.00
N VAL A 167 -12.19 -21.63 -20.88
CA VAL A 167 -11.98 -23.09 -20.82
C VAL A 167 -13.07 -23.83 -21.62
N ARG A 168 -14.32 -23.40 -21.55
CA ARG A 168 -15.42 -23.99 -22.32
C ARG A 168 -15.23 -23.83 -23.82
N THR A 169 -14.88 -22.63 -24.28
CA THR A 169 -14.64 -22.35 -25.72
C THR A 169 -13.39 -23.03 -26.23
N TRP A 170 -12.35 -23.15 -25.42
CA TRP A 170 -11.11 -23.84 -25.79
C TRP A 170 -11.34 -25.36 -25.94
N ARG A 171 -12.07 -25.99 -25.02
CA ARG A 171 -12.44 -27.41 -25.14
C ARG A 171 -13.30 -27.69 -26.35
N GLY A 172 -14.32 -26.88 -26.63
CA GLY A 172 -15.18 -27.05 -27.81
C GLY A 172 -14.41 -26.94 -29.15
N ARG A 173 -13.40 -26.05 -29.21
CA ARG A 173 -12.53 -25.97 -30.43
C ARG A 173 -11.65 -27.20 -30.58
N ARG A 174 -11.16 -27.77 -29.51
CA ARG A 174 -10.32 -28.95 -29.54
C ARG A 174 -11.11 -30.19 -30.00
N GLU A 175 -12.29 -30.41 -29.46
CA GLU A 175 -13.18 -31.51 -29.87
C GLU A 175 -13.61 -31.40 -31.33
N SER A 176 -13.93 -30.19 -31.80
CA SER A 176 -14.27 -29.93 -33.20
C SER A 176 -13.10 -30.20 -34.14
N ARG A 177 -11.86 -29.97 -33.74
CA ARG A 177 -10.66 -30.26 -34.51
C ARG A 177 -10.37 -31.76 -34.57
N GLU A 178 -10.46 -32.47 -33.47
CA GLU A 178 -10.28 -33.92 -33.40
C GLU A 178 -11.33 -34.66 -34.20
N GLN A 179 -12.60 -34.19 -34.25
CA GLN A 179 -13.66 -34.75 -35.09
C GLN A 179 -13.39 -34.52 -36.56
N ARG A 180 -12.89 -33.34 -36.97
CA ARG A 180 -12.53 -33.07 -38.37
C ARG A 180 -11.36 -33.93 -38.82
N GLU A 181 -10.32 -34.08 -38.01
CA GLU A 181 -9.17 -34.93 -38.30
C GLU A 181 -9.57 -36.41 -38.41
N ALA A 182 -10.48 -36.89 -37.54
CA ALA A 182 -11.01 -38.26 -37.64
C ALA A 182 -11.87 -38.50 -38.91
N THR A 183 -12.65 -37.49 -39.33
CA THR A 183 -13.46 -37.57 -40.53
C THR A 183 -12.60 -37.58 -41.81
N ASP A 184 -11.55 -36.75 -41.83
CA ASP A 184 -10.63 -36.66 -42.97
C ASP A 184 -9.78 -37.94 -43.08
N ALA A 185 -9.38 -38.54 -41.98
CA ALA A 185 -8.69 -39.82 -41.95
C ALA A 185 -9.54 -40.98 -42.50
N ARG A 186 -10.86 -40.98 -42.19
CA ARG A 186 -11.80 -41.99 -42.77
C ARG A 186 -12.05 -41.81 -44.26
N SER A 187 -12.08 -40.58 -44.74
CA SER A 187 -12.27 -40.32 -46.18
C SER A 187 -11.06 -40.68 -47.05
N ARG A 188 -9.89 -40.83 -46.49
CA ARG A 188 -8.65 -41.25 -47.18
C ARG A 188 -8.44 -42.76 -47.22
N LEU A 189 -9.26 -43.54 -46.53
CA LEU A 189 -9.19 -45.00 -46.48
C LEU A 189 -10.26 -45.71 -47.32
N ASN A 190 -11.17 -44.95 -47.94
CA ASN A 190 -12.13 -45.39 -48.94
C ASN A 190 -11.75 -44.83 -50.35
#